data_97504ee1481b4030db9e9df1cb010eba
#
_entry.id   97504ee1481b4030db9e9df1cb010eba
#
_cell.length_a   1.000
_cell.length_b   1.000
_cell.length_c   1.000
_cell.angle_alpha   90.00
_cell.angle_beta   90.00
_cell.angle_gamma   90.00
#
_symmetry.space_group_name_H-M   'P 1'
#
loop_
_entity.id
_entity.type
_entity.pdbx_description
1 polymer ?
#
loop_
_entity_poly.entity_id
_entity_poly.type
_entity_poly.pdbx_seq_one_letter_code
_entity_poly.pdbx_strand_id
1 'polypeptide(L)'
;MADATQVHRAHHAAQAGPKAEKAKAKGRERHAGGFNPKAFIAAHPFAADKHIRRKAELDQQRLHVPLVDRTPAKEPPPVIVAIVGPQGVGKTTLMRSLIRRYTKHTVAHISGPVTVVSSKTRRITFIECNNDINSMIDIGKIADLVLLMIDGSFGFEMETMEFLNVLQAHGFPKVMGVLTHLDLIKKVRT
;
A
#
# COMPACT_ATOMS: atom_id res chain seq x y z
N MET A 1 8.56 58.57 -3.34
CA MET A 1 8.10 57.32 -2.75
C MET A 1 9.31 56.49 -2.45
N ALA A 2 9.68 56.42 -1.18
CA ALA A 2 10.90 55.75 -0.74
C ALA A 2 10.60 54.28 -0.50
N ASP A 3 11.32 53.45 -1.23
CA ASP A 3 11.27 51.99 -1.12
C ASP A 3 11.93 51.53 0.18
N ALA A 4 11.13 51.07 1.12
CA ALA A 4 11.61 50.55 2.39
C ALA A 4 12.15 49.13 2.19
N THR A 5 13.42 49.03 1.82
CA THR A 5 14.18 47.79 1.87
C THR A 5 14.11 47.22 3.28
N GLN A 6 13.35 46.16 3.47
CA GLN A 6 13.38 45.36 4.69
C GLN A 6 14.78 44.80 4.88
N VAL A 7 15.54 45.41 5.77
CA VAL A 7 16.83 44.87 6.25
C VAL A 7 16.53 43.57 7.01
N HIS A 8 16.87 42.46 6.42
CA HIS A 8 16.86 41.17 7.10
C HIS A 8 17.75 41.28 8.34
N ARG A 9 17.13 41.27 9.53
CA ARG A 9 17.90 41.21 10.78
C ARG A 9 18.72 39.94 10.77
N ALA A 10 20.02 40.08 10.74
CA ALA A 10 20.94 38.98 10.93
C ALA A 10 20.53 38.20 12.19
N HIS A 11 20.41 36.90 12.08
CA HIS A 11 20.13 36.01 13.20
C HIS A 11 21.11 36.38 14.35
N HIS A 12 20.57 36.72 15.50
CA HIS A 12 21.38 37.08 16.66
C HIS A 12 22.44 36.01 16.88
N ALA A 13 23.69 36.44 16.83
CA ALA A 13 24.81 35.64 17.31
C ALA A 13 24.48 35.13 18.70
N ALA A 14 24.85 33.88 18.96
CA ALA A 14 24.56 33.18 20.20
C ALA A 14 24.65 34.10 21.41
N GLN A 15 23.61 34.11 22.23
CA GLN A 15 23.50 34.91 23.44
C GLN A 15 24.82 34.90 24.21
N ALA A 16 25.30 36.04 24.63
CA ALA A 16 26.48 36.15 25.49
C ALA A 16 26.09 35.62 26.90
N GLY A 17 26.86 34.66 27.41
CA GLY A 17 26.65 34.10 28.76
C GLY A 17 27.12 32.66 28.90
N PRO A 18 27.24 32.14 30.12
CA PRO A 18 27.78 30.81 30.40
C PRO A 18 27.03 29.66 29.74
N LYS A 19 25.73 29.85 29.42
CA LYS A 19 24.93 28.88 28.63
C LYS A 19 25.33 28.87 27.14
N ALA A 20 25.70 30.01 26.59
CA ALA A 20 26.15 30.13 25.20
C ALA A 20 27.54 29.53 25.02
N GLU A 21 28.43 29.68 26.01
CA GLU A 21 29.74 29.03 26.02
C GLU A 21 29.62 27.51 26.13
N LYS A 22 28.76 26.99 27.02
CA LYS A 22 28.45 25.55 27.07
C LYS A 22 27.85 25.01 25.77
N ALA A 23 26.98 25.75 25.11
CA ALA A 23 26.41 25.36 23.83
C ALA A 23 27.49 25.39 22.72
N LYS A 24 28.38 26.37 22.71
CA LYS A 24 29.53 26.43 21.80
C LYS A 24 30.55 25.33 22.06
N ALA A 25 30.86 25.01 23.32
CA ALA A 25 31.74 23.92 23.69
C ALA A 25 31.15 22.57 23.26
N LYS A 26 29.86 22.33 23.54
CA LYS A 26 29.17 21.10 23.14
C LYS A 26 29.01 20.98 21.61
N GLY A 27 28.90 22.10 20.90
CA GLY A 27 28.93 22.13 19.41
C GLY A 27 30.34 21.84 18.88
N ARG A 28 31.39 22.37 19.53
CA ARG A 28 32.78 22.09 19.16
C ARG A 28 33.21 20.65 19.44
N GLU A 29 32.80 20.07 20.55
CA GLU A 29 33.04 18.64 20.84
C GLU A 29 32.34 17.73 19.81
N ARG A 30 31.15 18.08 19.38
CA ARG A 30 30.44 17.34 18.31
C ARG A 30 31.11 17.46 16.94
N HIS A 31 31.83 18.57 16.68
CA HIS A 31 32.53 18.78 15.42
C HIS A 31 34.01 18.36 15.47
N ALA A 32 34.63 18.35 16.66
CA ALA A 32 36.04 17.95 16.83
C ALA A 32 36.25 16.44 16.64
N GLY A 33 35.23 15.63 16.89
CA GLY A 33 35.26 14.20 16.59
C GLY A 33 34.67 13.88 15.22
N GLY A 34 35.05 14.62 14.18
CA GLY A 34 34.72 14.36 12.76
C GLY A 34 33.69 13.27 12.49
N PHE A 35 32.47 13.40 13.02
CA PHE A 35 31.40 12.45 12.71
C PHE A 35 31.01 12.63 11.25
N ASN A 36 31.80 12.00 10.39
CA ASN A 36 31.44 11.86 9.00
C ASN A 36 30.56 10.60 8.88
N PRO A 37 29.24 10.74 8.66
CA PRO A 37 28.36 9.60 8.54
C PRO A 37 28.82 8.63 7.45
N LYS A 38 29.45 9.14 6.40
CA LYS A 38 29.99 8.35 5.30
C LYS A 38 31.21 7.53 5.73
N ALA A 39 32.10 8.09 6.55
CA ALA A 39 33.27 7.38 7.08
C ALA A 39 32.85 6.30 8.08
N PHE A 40 31.83 6.56 8.90
CA PHE A 40 31.27 5.57 9.83
C PHE A 40 30.62 4.39 9.09
N ILE A 41 29.90 4.65 8.02
CA ILE A 41 29.31 3.61 7.17
C ILE A 41 30.41 2.77 6.52
N ALA A 42 31.49 3.38 6.05
CA ALA A 42 32.64 2.68 5.48
C ALA A 42 33.39 1.81 6.50
N ALA A 43 33.43 2.23 7.76
CA ALA A 43 34.09 1.49 8.85
C ALA A 43 33.30 0.24 9.30
N HIS A 44 32.00 0.19 9.04
CA HIS A 44 31.13 -0.91 9.44
C HIS A 44 30.45 -1.54 8.21
N PRO A 45 30.98 -2.62 7.63
CA PRO A 45 30.47 -3.22 6.39
C PRO A 45 28.99 -3.63 6.48
N PHE A 46 28.54 -4.18 7.61
CA PHE A 46 27.14 -4.52 7.83
C PHE A 46 26.21 -3.30 7.82
N ALA A 47 26.67 -2.16 8.32
CA ALA A 47 25.92 -0.91 8.29
C ALA A 47 25.86 -0.34 6.87
N ALA A 48 26.93 -0.50 6.10
CA ALA A 48 26.99 -0.13 4.68
C ALA A 48 26.00 -0.96 3.86
N ASP A 49 26.00 -2.28 4.02
CA ASP A 49 25.08 -3.19 3.33
C ASP A 49 23.61 -2.89 3.66
N LYS A 50 23.32 -2.66 4.94
CA LYS A 50 21.97 -2.25 5.37
C LYS A 50 21.54 -0.94 4.73
N HIS A 51 22.44 0.02 4.62
CA HIS A 51 22.16 1.31 4.00
C HIS A 51 21.94 1.16 2.49
N ILE A 52 22.75 0.35 1.81
CA ILE A 52 22.61 0.07 0.37
C ILE A 52 21.29 -0.62 0.10
N ARG A 53 20.93 -1.66 0.85
CA ARG A 53 19.64 -2.36 0.74
C ARG A 53 18.47 -1.41 0.92
N ARG A 54 18.49 -0.61 1.99
CA ARG A 54 17.43 0.37 2.27
C ARG A 54 17.31 1.43 1.17
N LYS A 55 18.43 1.86 0.60
CA LYS A 55 18.42 2.77 -0.54
C LYS A 55 17.83 2.12 -1.77
N ALA A 56 18.22 0.88 -2.08
CA ALA A 56 17.68 0.12 -3.19
C ALA A 56 16.16 -0.12 -3.04
N GLU A 57 15.69 -0.47 -1.84
CA GLU A 57 14.26 -0.61 -1.53
C GLU A 57 13.50 0.71 -1.74
N LEU A 58 14.06 1.82 -1.28
CA LEU A 58 13.45 3.15 -1.48
C LEU A 58 13.43 3.55 -2.96
N ASP A 59 14.48 3.24 -3.70
CA ASP A 59 14.54 3.53 -5.13
C ASP A 59 13.58 2.62 -5.91
N GLN A 60 13.45 1.35 -5.55
CA GLN A 60 12.43 0.45 -6.08
C GLN A 60 11.01 0.95 -5.77
N GLN A 61 10.74 1.35 -4.54
CA GLN A 61 9.45 1.92 -4.18
C GLN A 61 9.15 3.19 -5.00
N ARG A 62 10.14 4.03 -5.25
CA ARG A 62 9.98 5.22 -6.10
C ARG A 62 9.70 4.88 -7.56
N LEU A 63 10.24 3.78 -8.07
CA LEU A 63 10.01 3.31 -9.44
C LEU A 63 8.65 2.63 -9.61
N HIS A 64 8.18 1.94 -8.56
CA HIS A 64 6.91 1.19 -8.58
C HIS A 64 5.71 1.98 -8.06
N VAL A 65 5.93 3.02 -7.28
CA VAL A 65 4.83 3.90 -6.87
C VAL A 65 4.58 4.87 -8.01
N PRO A 66 3.41 4.81 -8.67
CA PRO A 66 3.00 5.87 -9.55
C PRO A 66 2.99 7.16 -8.75
N LEU A 67 3.91 7.98 -9.11
CA LEU A 67 4.29 9.17 -8.41
C LEU A 67 3.15 10.14 -8.32
N VAL A 68 3.06 10.71 -7.14
CA VAL A 68 2.32 11.92 -6.86
C VAL A 68 1.02 12.02 -7.66
N ASP A 69 -0.04 11.66 -7.00
CA ASP A 69 -1.39 11.88 -7.50
C ASP A 69 -1.57 13.36 -7.86
N ARG A 70 -1.34 13.69 -9.12
CA ARG A 70 -1.53 15.04 -9.67
C ARG A 70 -2.98 15.29 -10.04
N THR A 71 -3.85 14.27 -9.85
CA THR A 71 -5.28 14.45 -10.05
C THR A 71 -5.82 15.37 -8.96
N PRO A 72 -6.62 16.37 -9.34
CA PRO A 72 -7.24 17.25 -8.35
C PRO A 72 -8.08 16.42 -7.39
N ALA A 73 -7.92 16.65 -6.09
CA ALA A 73 -8.52 15.91 -4.99
C ALA A 73 -10.07 15.81 -5.02
N LYS A 74 -10.71 16.47 -5.98
CA LYS A 74 -12.17 16.46 -6.13
C LYS A 74 -12.74 15.12 -6.62
N GLU A 75 -12.02 14.39 -7.46
CA GLU A 75 -12.46 13.09 -7.98
C GLU A 75 -11.29 12.10 -8.04
N PRO A 76 -10.98 11.41 -6.93
CA PRO A 76 -9.96 10.38 -6.93
C PRO A 76 -10.38 9.21 -7.86
N PRO A 77 -9.42 8.52 -8.48
CA PRO A 77 -9.71 7.34 -9.29
C PRO A 77 -10.45 6.28 -8.45
N PRO A 78 -11.28 5.44 -9.07
CA PRO A 78 -11.94 4.37 -8.36
C PRO A 78 -10.94 3.35 -7.81
N VAL A 79 -11.17 2.88 -6.60
CA VAL A 79 -10.39 1.78 -6.02
C VAL A 79 -10.82 0.48 -6.66
N ILE A 80 -9.88 -0.28 -7.20
CA ILE A 80 -10.15 -1.55 -7.88
C ILE A 80 -10.06 -2.69 -6.86
N VAL A 81 -11.19 -3.37 -6.66
CA VAL A 81 -11.33 -4.52 -5.78
C VAL A 81 -11.55 -5.77 -6.60
N ALA A 82 -10.57 -6.66 -6.61
CA ALA A 82 -10.65 -7.93 -7.28
C ALA A 82 -11.19 -9.03 -6.36
N ILE A 83 -12.10 -9.86 -6.86
CA ILE A 83 -12.64 -11.02 -6.15
C ILE A 83 -12.09 -12.27 -6.83
N VAL A 84 -11.25 -12.98 -6.11
CA VAL A 84 -10.50 -14.13 -6.62
C VAL A 84 -10.75 -15.36 -5.74
N GLY A 85 -10.78 -16.52 -6.33
CA GLY A 85 -10.96 -17.78 -5.62
C GLY A 85 -11.40 -18.91 -6.54
N PRO A 86 -11.49 -20.13 -6.05
CA PRO A 86 -11.86 -21.30 -6.85
C PRO A 86 -13.29 -21.21 -7.40
N GLN A 87 -13.61 -22.11 -8.30
CA GLN A 87 -14.95 -22.21 -8.85
C GLN A 87 -15.93 -22.67 -7.78
N GLY A 88 -17.11 -22.06 -7.73
CA GLY A 88 -18.13 -22.43 -6.75
C GLY A 88 -18.01 -21.80 -5.37
N VAL A 89 -16.91 -21.15 -5.04
CA VAL A 89 -16.68 -20.52 -3.71
C VAL A 89 -17.63 -19.36 -3.39
N GLY A 90 -18.42 -18.90 -4.33
CA GLY A 90 -19.41 -17.83 -4.14
C GLY A 90 -18.93 -16.43 -4.53
N LYS A 91 -17.98 -16.30 -5.45
CA LYS A 91 -17.46 -15.00 -5.95
C LYS A 91 -18.57 -14.06 -6.37
N THR A 92 -19.41 -14.51 -7.30
CA THR A 92 -20.55 -13.73 -7.83
C THR A 92 -21.58 -13.39 -6.74
N THR A 93 -21.79 -14.29 -5.79
CA THR A 93 -22.70 -14.07 -4.65
C THR A 93 -22.17 -12.95 -3.75
N LEU A 94 -20.88 -12.98 -3.43
CA LEU A 94 -20.23 -11.92 -2.66
C LEU A 94 -20.32 -10.58 -3.41
N MET A 95 -20.00 -10.57 -4.70
CA MET A 95 -20.06 -9.37 -5.52
C MET A 95 -21.47 -8.76 -5.54
N ARG A 96 -22.51 -9.57 -5.74
CA ARG A 96 -23.92 -9.13 -5.66
C ARG A 96 -24.26 -8.55 -4.28
N SER A 97 -23.80 -9.18 -3.22
CA SER A 97 -24.04 -8.72 -1.84
C SER A 97 -23.38 -7.38 -1.58
N LEU A 98 -22.16 -7.18 -2.05
CA LEU A 98 -21.44 -5.91 -1.95
C LEU A 98 -22.13 -4.81 -2.74
N ILE A 99 -22.49 -5.07 -4.00
CA ILE A 99 -23.22 -4.12 -4.84
C ILE A 99 -24.55 -3.71 -4.17
N ARG A 100 -25.31 -4.70 -3.71
CA ARG A 100 -26.57 -4.44 -2.98
C ARG A 100 -26.37 -3.60 -1.73
N ARG A 101 -25.27 -3.82 -1.01
CA ARG A 101 -24.94 -3.05 0.20
C ARG A 101 -24.69 -1.57 -0.10
N TYR A 102 -23.97 -1.28 -1.18
CA TYR A 102 -23.60 0.09 -1.55
C TYR A 102 -24.72 0.83 -2.32
N THR A 103 -25.39 0.14 -3.24
CA THR A 103 -26.36 0.78 -4.14
C THR A 103 -27.82 0.59 -3.70
N LYS A 104 -28.07 -0.36 -2.77
CA LYS A 104 -29.42 -0.82 -2.38
C LYS A 104 -30.22 -1.45 -3.53
N HIS A 105 -29.62 -1.64 -4.70
CA HIS A 105 -30.21 -2.30 -5.85
C HIS A 105 -29.74 -3.75 -5.96
N THR A 106 -30.62 -4.63 -6.41
CA THR A 106 -30.28 -6.02 -6.73
C THR A 106 -29.98 -6.15 -8.20
N VAL A 107 -28.80 -6.65 -8.52
CA VAL A 107 -28.40 -6.93 -9.91
C VAL A 107 -28.59 -8.41 -10.18
N ALA A 108 -29.45 -8.73 -11.14
CA ALA A 108 -29.77 -10.12 -11.48
C ALA A 108 -28.60 -10.81 -12.19
N HIS A 109 -28.00 -10.13 -13.13
CA HIS A 109 -26.86 -10.67 -13.90
C HIS A 109 -25.71 -9.67 -13.91
N ILE A 110 -24.50 -10.16 -13.58
CA ILE A 110 -23.27 -9.36 -13.59
C ILE A 110 -22.38 -9.96 -14.68
N SER A 111 -22.07 -9.15 -15.68
CA SER A 111 -21.08 -9.47 -16.69
C SER A 111 -20.04 -8.36 -16.74
N GLY A 112 -18.84 -8.64 -16.17
CA GLY A 112 -17.71 -7.70 -16.15
C GLY A 112 -17.63 -6.80 -14.92
N PRO A 113 -16.76 -5.78 -14.97
CA PRO A 113 -16.50 -4.87 -13.87
C PRO A 113 -17.71 -3.99 -13.53
N VAL A 114 -17.97 -3.80 -12.24
CA VAL A 114 -19.07 -2.95 -11.76
C VAL A 114 -18.51 -1.87 -10.84
N THR A 115 -18.73 -0.61 -11.22
CA THR A 115 -18.32 0.54 -10.40
C THR A 115 -19.49 1.05 -9.57
N VAL A 116 -19.29 1.16 -8.28
CA VAL A 116 -20.27 1.67 -7.32
C VAL A 116 -19.72 2.88 -6.57
N VAL A 117 -20.61 3.77 -6.17
CA VAL A 117 -20.26 4.93 -5.34
C VAL A 117 -20.33 4.51 -3.88
N SER A 118 -19.19 4.51 -3.19
CA SER A 118 -19.10 4.16 -1.77
C SER A 118 -19.36 5.36 -0.85
N SER A 119 -18.88 6.54 -1.26
CA SER A 119 -19.08 7.78 -0.52
C SER A 119 -19.08 8.98 -1.47
N LYS A 120 -19.25 10.20 -0.92
CA LYS A 120 -19.30 11.43 -1.73
C LYS A 120 -18.10 11.60 -2.66
N THR A 121 -16.93 11.09 -2.30
CA THR A 121 -15.67 11.27 -3.04
C THR A 121 -15.01 9.96 -3.45
N ARG A 122 -15.57 8.80 -3.10
CA ARG A 122 -14.93 7.50 -3.35
C ARG A 122 -15.83 6.59 -4.18
N ARG A 123 -15.25 6.05 -5.23
CA ARG A 123 -15.83 5.02 -6.10
C ARG A 123 -15.03 3.73 -5.91
N ILE A 124 -15.72 2.60 -6.02
CA ILE A 124 -15.13 1.27 -5.92
C ILE A 124 -15.55 0.50 -7.18
N THR A 125 -14.59 -0.10 -7.85
CA THR A 125 -14.85 -1.00 -8.98
C THR A 125 -14.60 -2.43 -8.52
N PHE A 126 -15.64 -3.25 -8.55
CA PHE A 126 -15.55 -4.68 -8.29
C PHE A 126 -15.31 -5.44 -9.59
N ILE A 127 -14.36 -6.36 -9.58
CA ILE A 127 -14.03 -7.22 -10.70
C ILE A 127 -13.99 -8.66 -10.20
N GLU A 128 -14.76 -9.54 -10.82
CA GLU A 128 -14.67 -10.98 -10.58
C GLU A 128 -13.60 -11.59 -11.47
N CYS A 129 -12.67 -12.32 -10.87
CA CYS A 129 -11.63 -13.05 -11.59
C CYS A 129 -12.17 -14.39 -12.11
N ASN A 130 -11.98 -14.65 -13.38
CA ASN A 130 -12.16 -15.97 -13.93
C ASN A 130 -11.01 -16.89 -13.49
N ASN A 131 -11.26 -18.20 -13.49
CA ASN A 131 -10.23 -19.20 -13.15
C ASN A 131 -9.31 -19.49 -14.34
N ASP A 132 -8.86 -18.44 -15.00
CA ASP A 132 -7.93 -18.46 -16.11
C ASP A 132 -6.68 -17.67 -15.73
N ILE A 133 -5.52 -18.25 -16.02
CA ILE A 133 -4.23 -17.67 -15.64
C ILE A 133 -4.01 -16.27 -16.24
N ASN A 134 -4.48 -16.05 -17.47
CA ASN A 134 -4.37 -14.74 -18.11
C ASN A 134 -5.19 -13.68 -17.37
N SER A 135 -6.42 -14.03 -17.00
CA SER A 135 -7.27 -13.15 -16.19
C SER A 135 -6.66 -12.88 -14.81
N MET A 136 -6.03 -13.88 -14.21
CA MET A 136 -5.32 -13.74 -12.94
C MET A 136 -4.15 -12.77 -13.02
N ILE A 137 -3.37 -12.85 -14.10
CA ILE A 137 -2.23 -11.94 -14.36
C ILE A 137 -2.71 -10.51 -14.56
N ASP A 138 -3.73 -10.31 -15.38
CA ASP A 138 -4.27 -8.98 -15.67
C ASP A 138 -4.84 -8.33 -14.42
N ILE A 139 -5.62 -9.08 -13.65
CA ILE A 139 -6.22 -8.60 -12.40
C ILE A 139 -5.15 -8.34 -11.35
N GLY A 140 -4.15 -9.20 -11.25
CA GLY A 140 -3.02 -9.01 -10.33
C GLY A 140 -2.26 -7.70 -10.54
N LYS A 141 -2.22 -7.20 -11.79
CA LYS A 141 -1.54 -5.94 -12.14
C LYS A 141 -2.36 -4.69 -11.84
N ILE A 142 -3.69 -4.78 -11.91
CA ILE A 142 -4.59 -3.61 -11.81
C ILE A 142 -5.27 -3.48 -10.44
N ALA A 143 -5.30 -4.55 -9.64
CA ALA A 143 -6.03 -4.57 -8.38
C ALA A 143 -5.31 -3.76 -7.28
N ASP A 144 -6.05 -2.89 -6.61
CA ASP A 144 -5.60 -2.20 -5.39
C ASP A 144 -5.83 -3.06 -4.14
N LEU A 145 -6.93 -3.81 -4.14
CA LEU A 145 -7.33 -4.74 -3.08
C LEU A 145 -7.81 -6.04 -3.69
N VAL A 146 -7.32 -7.15 -3.19
CA VAL A 146 -7.77 -8.49 -3.56
C VAL A 146 -8.56 -9.10 -2.41
N LEU A 147 -9.79 -9.53 -2.69
CA LEU A 147 -10.59 -10.39 -1.83
C LEU A 147 -10.31 -11.84 -2.25
N LEU A 148 -9.43 -12.50 -1.52
CA LEU A 148 -9.06 -13.90 -1.76
C LEU A 148 -10.07 -14.80 -1.05
N MET A 149 -10.94 -15.41 -1.84
CA MET A 149 -11.98 -16.31 -1.33
C MET A 149 -11.45 -17.71 -1.18
N ILE A 150 -11.71 -18.29 -0.02
CA ILE A 150 -11.27 -19.64 0.36
C ILE A 150 -12.49 -20.39 0.85
N ASP A 151 -12.69 -21.60 0.33
CA ASP A 151 -13.71 -22.48 0.84
C ASP A 151 -13.26 -23.09 2.17
N GLY A 152 -14.02 -22.84 3.22
CA GLY A 152 -13.71 -23.36 4.55
C GLY A 152 -13.80 -24.88 4.67
N SER A 153 -14.52 -25.55 3.77
CA SER A 153 -14.68 -27.01 3.76
C SER A 153 -13.55 -27.74 3.04
N PHE A 154 -13.02 -27.14 1.97
CA PHE A 154 -11.93 -27.70 1.16
C PHE A 154 -10.56 -27.13 1.51
N GLY A 155 -10.51 -25.89 2.01
CA GLY A 155 -9.27 -25.18 2.31
C GLY A 155 -8.65 -24.48 1.10
N PHE A 156 -7.32 -24.51 1.02
CA PHE A 156 -6.60 -23.91 -0.10
C PHE A 156 -6.63 -24.81 -1.33
N GLU A 157 -7.27 -24.33 -2.37
CA GLU A 157 -7.32 -24.99 -3.67
C GLU A 157 -6.22 -24.50 -4.61
N MET A 158 -6.01 -25.21 -5.72
CA MET A 158 -4.92 -24.95 -6.67
C MET A 158 -5.01 -23.54 -7.25
N GLU A 159 -6.18 -23.09 -7.65
CA GLU A 159 -6.42 -21.77 -8.24
C GLU A 159 -6.03 -20.64 -7.28
N THR A 160 -6.26 -20.84 -6.00
CA THR A 160 -5.84 -19.89 -4.95
C THR A 160 -4.33 -19.80 -4.86
N MET A 161 -3.65 -20.93 -4.94
CA MET A 161 -2.18 -21.00 -4.91
C MET A 161 -1.57 -20.43 -6.19
N GLU A 162 -2.14 -20.73 -7.35
CA GLU A 162 -1.72 -20.14 -8.64
C GLU A 162 -1.80 -18.63 -8.62
N PHE A 163 -2.91 -18.09 -8.12
CA PHE A 163 -3.06 -16.65 -8.01
C PHE A 163 -2.03 -16.03 -7.07
N LEU A 164 -1.74 -16.65 -5.94
CA LEU A 164 -0.69 -16.18 -5.01
C LEU A 164 0.70 -16.21 -5.66
N ASN A 165 1.00 -17.22 -6.47
CA ASN A 165 2.24 -17.30 -7.23
C ASN A 165 2.33 -16.18 -8.28
N VAL A 166 1.23 -15.87 -8.97
CA VAL A 166 1.15 -14.72 -9.88
C VAL A 166 1.43 -13.41 -9.15
N LEU A 167 0.83 -13.21 -7.98
CA LEU A 167 1.09 -12.03 -7.17
C LEU A 167 2.55 -11.94 -6.70
N GLN A 168 3.17 -13.07 -6.39
CA GLN A 168 4.58 -13.11 -5.99
C GLN A 168 5.50 -12.62 -7.12
N ALA A 169 5.15 -12.93 -8.37
CA ALA A 169 5.93 -12.51 -9.54
C ALA A 169 5.70 -11.04 -9.92
N HIS A 170 4.47 -10.54 -9.80
CA HIS A 170 4.08 -9.21 -10.26
C HIS A 170 3.98 -8.15 -9.16
N GLY A 171 4.02 -8.53 -7.92
CA GLY A 171 3.85 -7.67 -6.75
C GLY A 171 2.54 -7.93 -6.01
N PHE A 172 2.55 -7.73 -4.69
CA PHE A 172 1.39 -7.95 -3.85
C PHE A 172 0.59 -6.65 -3.68
N PRO A 173 -0.66 -6.59 -4.17
CA PRO A 173 -1.62 -5.60 -3.73
C PRO A 173 -2.02 -5.88 -2.27
N LYS A 174 -2.93 -5.09 -1.72
CA LYS A 174 -3.54 -5.45 -0.43
C LYS A 174 -4.39 -6.70 -0.60
N VAL A 175 -4.16 -7.72 0.22
CA VAL A 175 -4.92 -8.98 0.18
C VAL A 175 -5.73 -9.14 1.46
N MET A 176 -7.01 -9.50 1.29
CA MET A 176 -7.92 -9.84 2.38
C MET A 176 -8.49 -11.24 2.14
N GLY A 177 -8.29 -12.16 3.07
CA GLY A 177 -8.89 -13.49 3.02
C GLY A 177 -10.37 -13.45 3.40
N VAL A 178 -11.20 -14.14 2.62
CA VAL A 178 -12.64 -14.31 2.87
C VAL A 178 -12.95 -15.80 2.91
N LEU A 179 -13.29 -16.31 4.10
CA LEU A 179 -13.69 -17.70 4.27
C LEU A 179 -15.20 -17.84 4.00
N THR A 180 -15.53 -18.80 3.17
CA THR A 180 -16.92 -19.15 2.82
C THR A 180 -17.26 -20.57 3.27
N HIS A 181 -18.52 -20.99 3.14
CA HIS A 181 -19.01 -22.33 3.48
C HIS A 181 -18.62 -22.80 4.89
N LEU A 182 -18.62 -21.89 5.86
CA LEU A 182 -18.27 -22.20 7.26
C LEU A 182 -19.28 -23.14 7.93
N ASP A 183 -20.49 -23.20 7.41
CA ASP A 183 -21.56 -24.10 7.83
C ASP A 183 -21.24 -25.58 7.51
N LEU A 184 -20.44 -25.83 6.47
CA LEU A 184 -20.02 -27.15 6.04
C LEU A 184 -18.84 -27.70 6.85
N ILE A 185 -18.17 -26.88 7.62
CA ILE A 185 -17.09 -27.33 8.48
C ILE A 185 -17.66 -28.21 9.61
N LYS A 186 -17.29 -29.48 9.59
CA LYS A 186 -17.68 -30.42 10.65
C LYS A 186 -17.13 -29.90 11.98
N LYS A 187 -18.02 -29.57 12.92
CA LYS A 187 -17.61 -29.26 14.29
C LYS A 187 -16.95 -30.49 14.88
N VAL A 188 -15.63 -30.47 14.97
CA VAL A 188 -14.92 -31.47 15.79
C VAL A 188 -15.32 -31.19 17.24
N ARG A 189 -16.14 -32.02 17.81
CA ARG A 189 -16.40 -31.99 19.26
C ARG A 189 -15.09 -32.42 19.94
N THR A 190 -14.39 -31.47 20.53
CA THR A 190 -13.38 -31.75 21.56
C THR A 190 -14.07 -32.15 22.86
#